data_0aaabcd0e62a9105bf1cfd613aa1a131
#
_entry.id   0aaabcd0e62a9105bf1cfd613aa1a131
#
_cell.length_a   1.000
_cell.length_b   1.000
_cell.length_c   1.000
_cell.angle_alpha   90.00
_cell.angle_beta   90.00
_cell.angle_gamma   90.00
#
_symmetry.space_group_name_H-M   'P 1'
#
loop_
_entity.id
_entity.type
_entity.pdbx_description
1 polymer ?
#
loop_
_entity_poly.entity_id
_entity_poly.type
_entity_poly.pdbx_seq_one_letter_code
_entity_poly.pdbx_strand_id
1 'polypeptide(L)'
;MVGAWTELVAGYVDLGFDVPERASRTATARAVGRPRALALAAVVDRAVFAEHPPERSASTASWRLVDEERRELASAVPWNRRLRAAIAPASLLRDLGATRATLARRVPLLRKAQRP
;
A
#
# COMPACT_ATOMS: atom_id res chain seq x y z
N MET A 1 7.73 7.60 -10.24
CA MET A 1 7.89 7.84 -8.79
C MET A 1 6.63 7.57 -8.00
N VAL A 2 5.46 8.07 -8.44
CA VAL A 2 4.17 7.75 -7.81
C VAL A 2 3.91 6.23 -7.83
N GLY A 3 4.26 5.56 -8.92
CA GLY A 3 4.17 4.10 -9.02
C GLY A 3 4.99 3.35 -7.97
N ALA A 4 6.19 3.83 -7.67
CA ALA A 4 7.04 3.26 -6.61
C ALA A 4 6.38 3.37 -5.24
N TRP A 5 5.79 4.51 -4.93
CA TRP A 5 5.04 4.70 -3.69
C TRP A 5 3.84 3.76 -3.59
N THR A 6 3.04 3.68 -4.64
CA THR A 6 1.86 2.80 -4.69
C THR A 6 2.25 1.33 -4.48
N GLU A 7 3.33 0.90 -5.10
CA GLU A 7 3.84 -0.46 -4.97
C GLU A 7 4.33 -0.76 -3.55
N LEU A 8 5.01 0.20 -2.92
CA LEU A 8 5.46 0.05 -1.54
C LEU A 8 4.29 -0.07 -0.57
N VAL A 9 3.28 0.79 -0.72
CA VAL A 9 2.07 0.75 0.12
C VAL A 9 1.32 -0.57 -0.04
N ALA A 10 1.16 -1.05 -1.28
CA ALA A 10 0.55 -2.34 -1.55
C ALA A 10 1.30 -3.48 -0.83
N GLY A 11 2.64 -3.44 -0.86
CA GLY A 11 3.48 -4.40 -0.15
C GLY A 11 3.24 -4.39 1.36
N TYR A 12 3.11 -3.22 1.96
CA TYR A 12 2.81 -3.12 3.39
C TYR A 12 1.43 -3.69 3.73
N VAL A 13 0.41 -3.38 2.93
CA VAL A 13 -0.94 -3.93 3.11
C VAL A 13 -0.93 -5.45 3.01
N ASP A 14 -0.25 -6.00 2.02
CA ASP A 14 -0.15 -7.45 1.80
C ASP A 14 0.55 -8.17 2.95
N LEU A 15 1.48 -7.51 3.62
CA LEU A 15 2.19 -8.05 4.79
C LEU A 15 1.48 -7.79 6.12
N GLY A 16 0.31 -7.16 6.10
CA GLY A 16 -0.51 -6.96 7.29
C GLY A 16 -0.21 -5.71 8.09
N PHE A 17 0.52 -4.74 7.53
CA PHE A 17 0.71 -3.45 8.17
C PHE A 17 -0.60 -2.66 8.16
N ASP A 18 -0.85 -1.92 9.24
CA ASP A 18 -2.00 -1.02 9.32
C ASP A 18 -1.70 0.26 8.53
N VAL A 19 -2.36 0.38 7.37
CA VAL A 19 -2.15 1.48 6.43
C VAL A 19 -3.43 2.31 6.35
N PRO A 20 -3.39 3.61 6.71
CA PRO A 20 -4.56 4.47 6.62
C PRO A 20 -5.00 4.67 5.16
N GLU A 21 -6.31 4.66 4.92
CA GLU A 21 -6.87 4.68 3.57
C GLU A 21 -6.82 6.06 2.90
N ARG A 22 -7.00 7.11 3.66
CA ARG A 22 -7.13 8.48 3.15
C ARG A 22 -6.19 9.43 3.88
N ALA A 23 -4.91 9.13 3.81
CA ALA A 23 -3.89 9.94 4.44
C ALA A 23 -2.88 10.44 3.41
N SER A 24 -2.18 11.53 3.74
CA SER A 24 -1.03 11.97 2.96
C SER A 24 0.07 10.90 2.96
N ARG A 25 1.00 10.97 2.01
CA ARG A 25 2.14 10.07 1.97
C ARG A 25 2.94 10.10 3.27
N THR A 26 3.17 11.30 3.80
CA THR A 26 3.90 11.48 5.06
C THR A 26 3.14 10.85 6.24
N ALA A 27 1.84 11.07 6.34
CA ALA A 27 1.02 10.49 7.40
C ALA A 27 0.99 8.96 7.30
N THR A 28 0.86 8.41 6.11
CA THR A 28 0.93 6.98 5.85
C THR A 28 2.28 6.40 6.25
N ALA A 29 3.37 7.05 5.86
CA ALA A 29 4.73 6.62 6.20
C ALA A 29 4.98 6.62 7.71
N ARG A 30 4.47 7.62 8.42
CA ARG A 30 4.55 7.69 9.89
C ARG A 30 3.75 6.58 10.55
N ALA A 31 2.55 6.28 10.05
CA ALA A 31 1.72 5.21 10.57
C ALA A 31 2.38 3.83 10.40
N VAL A 32 3.03 3.59 9.27
CA VAL A 32 3.80 2.37 9.03
C VAL A 32 5.05 2.31 9.92
N GLY A 33 5.67 3.45 10.19
CA GLY A 33 6.84 3.55 11.09
C GLY A 33 8.14 3.01 10.49
N ARG A 34 8.25 2.91 9.18
CA ARG A 34 9.44 2.41 8.49
C ARG A 34 10.27 3.56 7.91
N PRO A 35 11.59 3.62 8.17
CA PRO A 35 12.43 4.72 7.68
C PRO A 35 12.44 4.88 6.17
N ARG A 36 12.44 3.79 5.40
CA ARG A 36 12.40 3.84 3.94
C ARG A 36 11.08 4.37 3.41
N ALA A 37 9.97 4.10 4.10
CA ALA A 37 8.68 4.68 3.76
C ALA A 37 8.68 6.20 3.90
N LEU A 38 9.25 6.72 4.98
CA LEU A 38 9.42 8.16 5.20
C LEU A 38 10.32 8.80 4.14
N ALA A 39 11.44 8.15 3.82
CA ALA A 39 12.37 8.63 2.79
C ALA A 39 11.68 8.67 1.41
N LEU A 40 10.96 7.63 1.03
CA LEU A 40 10.27 7.56 -0.24
C LEU A 40 9.12 8.59 -0.32
N ALA A 41 8.35 8.75 0.75
CA ALA A 41 7.29 9.76 0.82
C ALA A 41 7.84 11.17 0.56
N ALA A 42 8.96 11.52 1.18
CA ALA A 42 9.61 12.81 0.99
C ALA A 42 10.10 13.00 -0.46
N VAL A 43 10.70 11.98 -1.05
CA VAL A 43 11.19 12.03 -2.44
C VAL A 43 10.04 12.19 -3.43
N VAL A 44 8.97 11.42 -3.27
CA VAL A 44 7.80 11.47 -4.16
C VAL A 44 7.05 12.80 -4.02
N ASP A 45 6.84 13.30 -2.82
CA ASP A 45 6.19 14.59 -2.60
C ASP A 45 6.99 15.73 -3.23
N ARG A 46 8.31 15.70 -3.08
CA ARG A 46 9.19 16.69 -3.71
C ARG A 46 9.07 16.64 -5.24
N ALA A 47 9.00 15.45 -5.82
CA ALA A 47 8.85 15.29 -7.26
C ALA A 47 7.48 15.76 -7.77
N VAL A 48 6.40 15.45 -7.05
CA VAL A 48 5.02 15.82 -7.42
C VAL A 48 4.83 17.34 -7.40
N PHE A 49 5.44 18.03 -6.43
CA PHE A 49 5.34 19.48 -6.29
C PHE A 49 6.47 20.26 -6.98
N ALA A 50 7.39 19.56 -7.67
CA ALA A 50 8.46 20.22 -8.42
C ALA A 50 7.93 20.86 -9.71
N GLU A 51 8.53 21.99 -10.10
CA GLU A 51 8.21 22.69 -11.35
C GLU A 51 8.70 21.92 -12.60
N HIS A 52 9.71 21.07 -12.43
CA HIS A 52 10.34 20.30 -13.50
C HIS A 52 10.13 18.80 -13.30
N PRO A 53 10.08 18.01 -14.41
CA PRO A 53 10.01 16.55 -14.29
C PRO A 53 11.18 16.00 -13.48
N PRO A 54 10.96 14.93 -12.66
CA PRO A 54 12.04 14.30 -11.93
C PRO A 54 13.05 13.65 -12.89
N GLU A 55 14.32 13.67 -12.51
CA GLU A 55 15.38 12.99 -13.24
C GLU A 55 15.22 11.46 -13.18
N ARG A 56 15.76 10.76 -14.19
CA ARG A 56 15.77 9.29 -14.19
C ARG A 56 16.48 8.70 -12.98
N SER A 57 17.55 9.35 -12.51
CA SER A 57 18.29 8.94 -11.31
C SER A 57 17.39 8.94 -10.07
N ALA A 58 16.51 9.92 -9.92
CA ALA A 58 15.56 9.99 -8.81
C ALA A 58 14.51 8.87 -8.86
N SER A 59 14.01 8.56 -10.06
CA SER A 59 13.10 7.44 -10.26
C SER A 59 13.76 6.10 -9.94
N THR A 60 14.97 5.88 -10.42
CA THR A 60 15.76 4.68 -10.14
C THR A 60 16.02 4.53 -8.64
N ALA A 61 16.39 5.62 -7.96
CA ALA A 61 16.60 5.62 -6.52
C ALA A 61 15.32 5.28 -5.75
N SER A 62 14.16 5.76 -6.21
CA SER A 62 12.87 5.44 -5.60
C SER A 62 12.54 3.95 -5.70
N TRP A 63 12.74 3.34 -6.86
CA TRP A 63 12.54 1.90 -7.06
C TRP A 63 13.54 1.07 -6.26
N ARG A 64 14.77 1.54 -6.11
CA ARG A 64 15.77 0.89 -5.26
C ARG A 64 15.32 0.86 -3.79
N LEU A 65 14.76 1.95 -3.28
CA LEU A 65 14.19 1.99 -1.92
C LEU A 65 13.08 0.96 -1.74
N VAL A 66 12.20 0.80 -2.73
CA VAL A 66 11.13 -0.20 -2.70
C VAL A 66 11.72 -1.61 -2.67
N ASP A 67 12.68 -1.91 -3.52
CA ASP A 67 13.31 -3.23 -3.58
C ASP A 67 14.05 -3.59 -2.29
N GLU A 68 14.80 -2.65 -1.72
CA GLU A 68 15.50 -2.83 -0.45
C GLU A 68 14.51 -3.07 0.69
N GLU A 69 13.44 -2.30 0.75
CA GLU A 69 12.39 -2.46 1.76
C GLU A 69 11.71 -3.82 1.64
N ARG A 70 11.40 -4.26 0.43
CA ARG A 70 10.82 -5.58 0.19
C ARG A 70 11.72 -6.72 0.66
N ARG A 71 13.02 -6.62 0.39
CA ARG A 71 13.99 -7.63 0.85
C ARG A 71 14.06 -7.69 2.36
N GLU A 72 14.11 -6.54 3.02
CA GLU A 72 14.16 -6.46 4.48
C GLU A 72 12.89 -7.02 5.11
N LEU A 73 11.73 -6.64 4.59
CA LEU A 73 10.45 -7.16 5.06
C LEU A 73 10.31 -8.67 4.84
N ALA A 74 10.79 -9.17 3.71
CA ALA A 74 10.77 -10.60 3.41
C ALA A 74 11.61 -11.42 4.39
N SER A 75 12.71 -10.86 4.90
CA SER A 75 13.54 -11.53 5.90
C SER A 75 13.01 -11.39 7.34
N ALA A 76 12.29 -10.32 7.64
CA ALA A 76 11.80 -10.00 8.98
C ALA A 76 10.40 -10.55 9.28
N VAL A 77 9.56 -10.74 8.25
CA VAL A 77 8.18 -11.20 8.39
C VAL A 77 8.14 -12.73 8.47
N PRO A 78 7.32 -13.33 9.37
CA PRO A 78 7.15 -14.78 9.43
C PRO A 78 6.70 -15.36 8.07
N TRP A 79 7.19 -16.54 7.75
CA TRP A 79 6.93 -17.18 6.45
C TRP A 79 5.44 -17.41 6.18
N ASN A 80 4.61 -17.62 7.20
CA ASN A 80 3.17 -17.79 7.04
C ASN A 80 2.50 -16.50 6.50
N ARG A 81 2.95 -15.32 6.93
CA ARG A 81 2.49 -14.04 6.36
C ARG A 81 2.95 -13.88 4.91
N ARG A 82 4.19 -14.26 4.60
CA ARG A 82 4.72 -14.23 3.23
C ARG A 82 3.95 -15.15 2.30
N LEU A 83 3.62 -16.35 2.78
CA LEU A 83 2.81 -17.30 2.04
C LEU A 83 1.40 -16.77 1.80
N ARG A 84 0.78 -16.16 2.79
CA ARG A 84 -0.54 -15.52 2.65
C ARG A 84 -0.52 -14.38 1.62
N ALA A 85 0.49 -13.53 1.64
CA ALA A 85 0.65 -12.45 0.67
C ALA A 85 0.84 -12.98 -0.77
N ALA A 86 1.53 -14.11 -0.94
CA ALA A 86 1.74 -14.74 -2.23
C ALA A 86 0.47 -15.41 -2.79
N ILE A 87 -0.36 -16.01 -1.92
CA ILE A 87 -1.57 -16.76 -2.32
C ILE A 87 -2.78 -15.83 -2.45
N ALA A 88 -2.97 -14.92 -1.49
CA ALA A 88 -4.12 -14.02 -1.43
C ALA A 88 -3.67 -12.63 -0.95
N PRO A 89 -3.17 -11.76 -1.85
CA PRO A 89 -2.71 -10.43 -1.49
C PRO A 89 -3.79 -9.62 -0.77
N ALA A 90 -3.46 -9.06 0.40
CA ALA A 90 -4.41 -8.30 1.22
C ALA A 90 -4.88 -7.02 0.53
N SER A 91 -4.05 -6.41 -0.32
CA SER A 91 -4.43 -5.27 -1.14
C SER A 91 -5.61 -5.59 -2.07
N LEU A 92 -5.59 -6.76 -2.70
CA LEU A 92 -6.67 -7.22 -3.57
C LEU A 92 -7.95 -7.52 -2.77
N LEU A 93 -7.83 -8.17 -1.61
CA LEU A 93 -8.96 -8.46 -0.73
C LEU A 93 -9.61 -7.17 -0.20
N ARG A 94 -8.82 -6.14 0.09
CA ARG A 94 -9.30 -4.83 0.50
C ARG A 94 -10.17 -4.18 -0.59
N ASP A 95 -9.72 -4.23 -1.84
CA ASP A 95 -10.47 -3.70 -2.98
C ASP A 95 -11.77 -4.46 -3.21
N LEU A 96 -11.76 -5.78 -3.11
CA LEU A 96 -12.95 -6.62 -3.18
C LEU A 96 -13.91 -6.35 -2.02
N GLY A 97 -13.40 -6.13 -0.82
CA GLY A 97 -14.20 -5.77 0.35
C GLY A 97 -14.92 -4.45 0.18
N ALA A 98 -14.24 -3.43 -0.35
CA ALA A 98 -14.83 -2.13 -0.67
C ALA A 98 -15.95 -2.26 -1.71
N THR A 99 -15.75 -3.06 -2.75
CA THR A 99 -16.76 -3.34 -3.78
C THR A 99 -17.98 -4.05 -3.20
N ARG A 100 -17.76 -5.04 -2.34
CA ARG A 100 -18.86 -5.75 -1.66
C ARG A 100 -19.68 -4.81 -0.77
N ALA A 101 -19.03 -3.95 0.00
CA ALA A 101 -19.70 -2.97 0.85
C ALA A 101 -20.57 -2.00 0.04
N THR A 102 -20.10 -1.58 -1.12
CA THR A 102 -20.83 -0.71 -2.04
C THR A 102 -22.05 -1.41 -2.62
N LEU A 103 -21.91 -2.66 -3.04
CA LEU A 103 -23.02 -3.48 -3.55
C LEU A 103 -24.06 -3.75 -2.46
N ALA A 104 -23.66 -4.08 -1.24
CA ALA A 104 -24.55 -4.32 -0.12
C ALA A 104 -25.39 -3.08 0.23
N ARG A 105 -24.85 -1.87 0.05
CA ARG A 105 -25.61 -0.62 0.24
C ARG A 105 -26.66 -0.38 -0.85
N ARG A 106 -26.42 -0.87 -2.07
CA ARG A 106 -27.34 -0.69 -3.20
C ARG A 106 -28.50 -1.67 -3.20
N VAL A 107 -28.39 -2.78 -2.47
CA VAL A 107 -29.42 -3.84 -2.46
C VAL A 107 -29.79 -4.24 -1.03
N PRO A 108 -30.39 -3.33 -0.24
CA PRO A 108 -30.70 -3.62 1.17
C PRO A 108 -31.73 -4.75 1.36
N LEU A 109 -32.57 -5.03 0.36
CA LEU A 109 -33.57 -6.09 0.42
C LEU A 109 -32.97 -7.50 0.40
N LEU A 110 -31.90 -7.73 -0.36
CA LEU A 110 -31.17 -9.00 -0.35
C LEU A 110 -30.52 -9.29 1.01
N ARG A 111 -30.14 -8.23 1.73
CA ARG A 111 -29.55 -8.35 3.06
C ARG A 111 -30.58 -8.77 4.11
N LYS A 112 -31.84 -8.32 3.98
CA LYS A 112 -32.95 -8.73 4.84
C LYS A 112 -33.38 -10.18 4.60
N ALA A 113 -33.35 -10.63 3.35
CA ALA A 113 -33.71 -12.01 2.97
C ALA A 113 -32.69 -13.06 3.48
N GLN A 114 -31.46 -12.67 3.81
CA GLN A 114 -30.41 -13.57 4.33
C GLN A 114 -30.40 -13.68 5.86
N ARG A 115 -31.23 -12.94 6.58
CA ARG A 115 -31.38 -13.07 8.03
C ARG A 115 -32.44 -14.13 8.34
N PRO A 116 -32.09 -15.16 9.12
CA PRO A 116 -33.06 -16.14 9.59
C PRO A 116 -34.06 -15.51 10.55
#